data_e2f76c4ff617bccaeefdec9300c84209
#
_entry.id   e2f76c4ff617bccaeefdec9300c84209
#
_cell.length_a   1.000
_cell.length_b   1.000
_cell.length_c   1.000
_cell.angle_alpha   90.00
_cell.angle_beta   90.00
_cell.angle_gamma   90.00
#
_symmetry.space_group_name_H-M   'P 1'
#
loop_
_entity.id
_entity.type
_entity.pdbx_description
1 polymer ?
#
loop_
_entity_poly.entity_id
_entity_poly.type
_entity_poly.pdbx_seq_one_letter_code
_entity_poly.pdbx_strand_id
1 'polypeptide(L)'
;NEKQVQIVNDVYRIRTVTDDKTSDGRVVTTVYAEAAFYDLAFSEVKETVSFNADTADIPMAHALAGTDWAVGTVNVTSKRTWECSEKNALAVLRQTQVIHGGDLIFDCANRLVHLLTFSGNDNGVLFCYRKNMKSIQRVVDTRGLVTRLYAYGKDGMTFASINGGKEYVQDTSYTDEIRISTLDCSNFTNPYQMLEYTQNKLEEYAHPRISYVLSAMDLSVLTGYEHEAWALGDIVTVDDKDLNLSVKTRVVRRQYNLQEPWNTVLELSTTLRELGDSSAQWDKAADVLASTDVIDRQEVKDLVPFNHLRNSRGDSGLSYWVNSGFEVDATNGVSGTASFKAEGEAGMTKSMMQTVYPANRSSYTFSAQIASENLEKGSAGQVGIEVVFEYEDGTTETRFIDLF
;
A
#
# COMPACT_ATOMS: atom_id res chain seq x y z
N ASN A 1 22.24 -7.07 -23.27
CA ASN A 1 22.40 -7.81 -22.15
C ASN A 1 21.40 -8.93 -21.88
N GLU A 2 20.11 -8.73 -21.86
CA GLU A 2 19.07 -9.78 -21.74
C GLU A 2 19.27 -10.80 -20.59
N LYS A 3 20.19 -10.54 -19.64
CA LYS A 3 20.37 -11.37 -18.45
C LYS A 3 19.27 -11.08 -17.43
N GLN A 4 18.92 -12.09 -16.67
CA GLN A 4 17.98 -11.95 -15.54
C GLN A 4 18.74 -11.57 -14.27
N VAL A 5 18.11 -10.78 -13.44
CA VAL A 5 18.51 -10.44 -12.09
C VAL A 5 17.33 -10.64 -11.16
N GLN A 6 17.58 -11.24 -10.01
CA GLN A 6 16.58 -11.37 -8.97
C GLN A 6 16.80 -10.27 -7.94
N ILE A 7 15.74 -9.53 -7.63
CA ILE A 7 15.73 -8.48 -6.62
C ILE A 7 14.61 -8.79 -5.65
N VAL A 8 14.96 -9.05 -4.40
CA VAL A 8 14.04 -9.56 -3.37
C VAL A 8 13.41 -10.86 -3.85
N ASN A 9 12.11 -10.88 -4.14
CA ASN A 9 11.38 -12.08 -4.58
C ASN A 9 10.97 -12.01 -6.07
N ASP A 10 11.32 -10.94 -6.78
CA ASP A 10 10.94 -10.72 -8.17
C ASP A 10 12.11 -10.92 -9.13
N VAL A 11 11.80 -11.36 -10.35
CA VAL A 11 12.76 -11.57 -11.42
C VAL A 11 12.61 -10.47 -12.46
N TYR A 12 13.73 -9.86 -12.80
CA TYR A 12 13.83 -8.76 -13.77
C TYR A 12 14.77 -9.14 -14.91
N ARG A 13 14.54 -8.58 -16.09
CA ARG A 13 15.40 -8.69 -17.25
C ARG A 13 16.13 -7.38 -17.50
N ILE A 14 17.45 -7.42 -17.60
CA ILE A 14 18.29 -6.26 -17.87
C ILE A 14 18.07 -5.83 -19.32
N ARG A 15 17.60 -4.60 -19.50
CA ARG A 15 17.36 -3.99 -20.83
C ARG A 15 18.45 -3.01 -21.22
N THR A 16 18.82 -2.13 -20.31
CA THR A 16 19.82 -1.12 -20.61
C THR A 16 20.95 -1.15 -19.57
N VAL A 17 22.17 -0.99 -20.05
CA VAL A 17 23.36 -0.80 -19.22
C VAL A 17 24.09 0.42 -19.76
N THR A 18 24.31 1.40 -18.90
CA THR A 18 25.04 2.63 -19.22
C THR A 18 26.26 2.72 -18.32
N ASP A 19 27.43 2.88 -18.92
CA ASP A 19 28.70 3.08 -18.21
C ASP A 19 29.13 4.54 -18.37
N ASP A 20 29.18 5.26 -17.26
CA ASP A 20 29.61 6.66 -17.18
C ASP A 20 30.95 6.77 -16.45
N LYS A 21 31.87 7.54 -17.01
CA LYS A 21 33.10 7.91 -16.33
C LYS A 21 32.99 9.33 -15.79
N THR A 22 32.93 9.44 -14.48
CA THR A 22 32.81 10.72 -13.79
C THR A 22 34.10 11.53 -13.86
N SER A 23 34.02 12.83 -13.61
CA SER A 23 35.19 13.76 -13.70
C SER A 23 36.29 13.43 -12.69
N ASP A 24 36.01 12.72 -11.61
CA ASP A 24 36.95 12.21 -10.62
C ASP A 24 37.54 10.84 -10.99
N GLY A 25 37.22 10.35 -12.20
CA GLY A 25 37.77 9.11 -12.77
C GLY A 25 37.07 7.82 -12.35
N ARG A 26 36.02 7.89 -11.54
CA ARG A 26 35.20 6.71 -11.20
C ARG A 26 34.38 6.28 -12.40
N VAL A 27 34.16 4.97 -12.53
CA VAL A 27 33.21 4.40 -13.48
C VAL A 27 31.95 4.02 -12.70
N VAL A 28 30.80 4.56 -13.14
CA VAL A 28 29.49 4.26 -12.61
C VAL A 28 28.71 3.52 -13.68
N THR A 29 28.23 2.32 -13.36
CA THR A 29 27.38 1.54 -14.25
C THR A 29 25.93 1.63 -13.76
N THR A 30 25.07 2.19 -14.60
CA THR A 30 23.63 2.26 -14.36
C THR A 30 22.94 1.16 -15.14
N VAL A 31 22.10 0.38 -14.47
CA VAL A 31 21.36 -0.74 -15.06
C VAL A 31 19.86 -0.48 -14.96
N TYR A 32 19.18 -0.53 -16.10
CA TYR A 32 17.72 -0.56 -16.14
C TYR A 32 17.26 -1.99 -16.44
N ALA A 33 16.35 -2.50 -15.63
CA ALA A 33 15.75 -3.81 -15.76
C ALA A 33 14.23 -3.75 -15.64
N GLU A 34 13.55 -4.54 -16.45
CA GLU A 34 12.08 -4.67 -16.46
C GLU A 34 11.67 -6.00 -15.82
N ALA A 35 10.49 -6.03 -15.20
CA ALA A 35 9.95 -7.27 -14.69
C ALA A 35 9.82 -8.34 -15.79
N ALA A 36 10.13 -9.57 -15.46
CA ALA A 36 10.26 -10.64 -16.46
C ALA A 36 8.98 -10.90 -17.26
N PHE A 37 7.79 -10.53 -16.74
CA PHE A 37 6.52 -10.68 -17.48
C PHE A 37 6.43 -9.83 -18.75
N TYR A 38 7.22 -8.75 -18.87
CA TYR A 38 7.28 -7.97 -20.11
C TYR A 38 7.82 -8.77 -21.29
N ASP A 39 8.49 -9.90 -21.06
CA ASP A 39 8.88 -10.83 -22.12
C ASP A 39 7.68 -11.38 -22.90
N LEU A 40 6.50 -11.44 -22.27
CA LEU A 40 5.25 -11.85 -22.93
C LEU A 40 4.81 -10.90 -24.04
N ALA A 41 5.31 -9.66 -24.08
CA ALA A 41 5.10 -8.72 -25.18
C ALA A 41 5.83 -9.13 -26.46
N PHE A 42 6.86 -9.97 -26.34
CA PHE A 42 7.66 -10.50 -27.46
C PHE A 42 7.29 -11.95 -27.82
N SER A 43 6.21 -12.47 -27.23
CA SER A 43 5.69 -13.80 -27.57
C SER A 43 5.11 -13.83 -29.00
N GLU A 44 4.91 -15.04 -29.52
CA GLU A 44 4.21 -15.23 -30.79
C GLU A 44 2.83 -14.58 -30.79
N VAL A 45 2.46 -14.02 -31.93
CA VAL A 45 1.12 -13.44 -32.12
C VAL A 45 0.10 -14.58 -32.17
N LYS A 46 -0.91 -14.49 -31.32
CA LYS A 46 -1.98 -15.48 -31.26
C LYS A 46 -2.95 -15.31 -32.38
N GLU A 47 -3.44 -16.44 -32.90
CA GLU A 47 -4.49 -16.47 -33.94
C GLU A 47 -5.77 -15.83 -33.40
N THR A 48 -6.62 -15.37 -34.35
CA THR A 48 -7.95 -14.86 -34.02
C THR A 48 -8.83 -15.97 -33.48
N VAL A 49 -9.33 -15.81 -32.26
CA VAL A 49 -10.20 -16.77 -31.59
C VAL A 49 -11.41 -16.03 -30.94
N SER A 50 -12.59 -16.66 -31.11
CA SER A 50 -13.82 -16.19 -30.43
C SER A 50 -14.06 -16.99 -29.16
N PHE A 51 -14.25 -16.28 -28.06
CA PHE A 51 -14.66 -16.83 -26.76
C PHE A 51 -16.17 -16.67 -26.59
N ASN A 52 -16.88 -17.71 -26.18
CA ASN A 52 -18.35 -17.74 -26.14
C ASN A 52 -18.86 -18.07 -24.73
N ALA A 53 -19.21 -17.05 -23.97
CA ALA A 53 -19.61 -17.16 -22.57
C ALA A 53 -18.55 -17.91 -21.70
N ASP A 54 -17.28 -17.69 -22.04
CA ASP A 54 -16.16 -18.31 -21.35
C ASP A 54 -15.76 -17.52 -20.10
N THR A 55 -15.19 -18.22 -19.13
CA THR A 55 -14.55 -17.64 -17.95
C THR A 55 -13.14 -17.17 -18.30
N ALA A 56 -12.57 -16.29 -17.50
CA ALA A 56 -11.31 -15.61 -17.81
C ALA A 56 -10.10 -16.54 -17.94
N ASP A 57 -10.13 -17.71 -17.32
CA ASP A 57 -9.06 -18.72 -17.39
C ASP A 57 -8.86 -19.25 -18.82
N ILE A 58 -9.93 -19.34 -19.62
CA ILE A 58 -9.87 -19.84 -21.01
C ILE A 58 -9.04 -18.89 -21.91
N PRO A 59 -9.36 -17.58 -22.04
CA PRO A 59 -8.52 -16.67 -22.82
C PRO A 59 -7.11 -16.49 -22.22
N MET A 60 -6.93 -16.60 -20.91
CA MET A 60 -5.60 -16.57 -20.28
C MET A 60 -4.78 -17.80 -20.71
N ALA A 61 -5.37 -18.99 -20.71
CA ALA A 61 -4.69 -20.20 -21.18
C ALA A 61 -4.33 -20.11 -22.66
N HIS A 62 -5.21 -19.55 -23.48
CA HIS A 62 -4.92 -19.27 -24.91
C HIS A 62 -3.74 -18.31 -25.05
N ALA A 63 -3.71 -17.23 -24.27
CA ALA A 63 -2.63 -16.25 -24.30
C ALA A 63 -1.27 -16.87 -23.94
N LEU A 64 -1.23 -17.75 -22.95
CA LEU A 64 0.00 -18.32 -22.42
C LEU A 64 0.47 -19.60 -23.14
N ALA A 65 -0.35 -20.14 -24.04
CA ALA A 65 0.03 -21.31 -24.83
C ALA A 65 1.34 -21.06 -25.61
N GLY A 66 2.29 -21.97 -25.54
CA GLY A 66 3.60 -21.84 -26.21
C GLY A 66 4.58 -20.87 -25.52
N THR A 67 4.24 -20.36 -24.34
CA THR A 67 5.16 -19.62 -23.45
C THR A 67 5.56 -20.49 -22.26
N ASP A 68 6.54 -20.05 -21.49
CA ASP A 68 6.93 -20.70 -20.22
C ASP A 68 6.15 -20.18 -19.02
N TRP A 69 5.06 -19.49 -19.26
CA TRP A 69 4.14 -19.00 -18.24
C TRP A 69 2.87 -19.87 -18.20
N ALA A 70 2.27 -19.96 -17.02
CA ALA A 70 1.02 -20.72 -16.83
C ALA A 70 -0.04 -19.85 -16.14
N VAL A 71 -1.31 -20.26 -16.30
CA VAL A 71 -2.42 -19.65 -15.55
C VAL A 71 -2.32 -20.08 -14.10
N GLY A 72 -2.31 -19.11 -13.21
CA GLY A 72 -2.34 -19.29 -11.76
C GLY A 72 -3.77 -19.30 -11.22
N THR A 73 -4.01 -18.52 -10.16
CA THR A 73 -5.34 -18.41 -9.56
C THR A 73 -6.21 -17.45 -10.37
N VAL A 74 -7.39 -17.90 -10.78
CA VAL A 74 -8.44 -17.07 -11.39
C VAL A 74 -9.69 -17.18 -10.53
N ASN A 75 -10.08 -16.10 -9.83
CA ASN A 75 -11.28 -16.06 -9.00
C ASN A 75 -12.35 -15.11 -9.53
N VAL A 76 -12.10 -14.48 -10.68
CA VAL A 76 -13.12 -13.73 -11.44
C VAL A 76 -14.05 -14.72 -12.11
N THR A 77 -15.34 -14.66 -11.78
CA THR A 77 -16.36 -15.64 -12.22
C THR A 77 -17.22 -15.15 -13.39
N SER A 78 -16.97 -13.94 -13.89
CA SER A 78 -17.71 -13.37 -15.01
C SER A 78 -17.49 -14.21 -16.28
N LYS A 79 -18.59 -14.47 -17.01
CA LYS A 79 -18.54 -15.12 -18.32
C LYS A 79 -18.73 -14.06 -19.40
N ARG A 80 -17.85 -14.05 -20.40
CA ARG A 80 -17.86 -13.04 -21.46
C ARG A 80 -17.79 -13.68 -22.85
N THR A 81 -18.44 -13.02 -23.82
CA THR A 81 -18.37 -13.37 -25.24
C THR A 81 -17.64 -12.24 -25.96
N TRP A 82 -16.48 -12.54 -26.52
CA TRP A 82 -15.65 -11.56 -27.21
C TRP A 82 -14.68 -12.25 -28.19
N GLU A 83 -14.09 -11.46 -29.06
CA GLU A 83 -13.13 -11.94 -30.05
C GLU A 83 -11.75 -11.34 -29.78
N CYS A 84 -10.76 -12.20 -29.71
CA CYS A 84 -9.35 -11.82 -29.67
C CYS A 84 -8.81 -11.87 -31.09
N SER A 85 -8.29 -10.76 -31.58
CA SER A 85 -7.60 -10.69 -32.86
C SER A 85 -6.10 -10.58 -32.68
N GLU A 86 -5.32 -11.18 -33.54
CA GLU A 86 -3.85 -11.17 -33.69
C GLU A 86 -3.06 -10.30 -32.70
N LYS A 87 -2.77 -10.81 -31.51
CA LYS A 87 -2.07 -10.09 -30.44
C LYS A 87 -1.05 -10.98 -29.75
N ASN A 88 0.01 -10.38 -29.18
CA ASN A 88 0.93 -11.09 -28.31
C ASN A 88 0.28 -11.46 -26.97
N ALA A 89 0.91 -12.37 -26.24
CA ALA A 89 0.36 -12.90 -24.99
C ALA A 89 0.01 -11.80 -23.96
N LEU A 90 0.89 -10.82 -23.77
CA LEU A 90 0.65 -9.74 -22.81
C LEU A 90 -0.59 -8.91 -23.18
N ALA A 91 -0.77 -8.63 -24.48
CA ALA A 91 -1.92 -7.86 -24.96
C ALA A 91 -3.23 -8.63 -24.79
N VAL A 92 -3.23 -9.96 -25.03
CA VAL A 92 -4.41 -10.81 -24.78
C VAL A 92 -4.75 -10.86 -23.29
N LEU A 93 -3.76 -11.02 -22.41
CA LEU A 93 -3.97 -11.01 -20.97
C LEU A 93 -4.57 -9.68 -20.47
N ARG A 94 -4.04 -8.55 -20.93
CA ARG A 94 -4.58 -7.22 -20.60
C ARG A 94 -5.99 -7.02 -21.14
N GLN A 95 -6.26 -7.48 -22.36
CA GLN A 95 -7.61 -7.42 -22.91
C GLN A 95 -8.59 -8.30 -22.11
N THR A 96 -8.15 -9.49 -21.68
CA THR A 96 -8.92 -10.36 -20.77
C THR A 96 -9.26 -9.65 -19.47
N GLN A 97 -8.29 -8.98 -18.86
CA GLN A 97 -8.51 -8.16 -17.68
C GLN A 97 -9.56 -7.08 -17.92
N VAL A 98 -9.43 -6.31 -19.00
CA VAL A 98 -10.37 -5.22 -19.31
C VAL A 98 -11.81 -5.74 -19.48
N ILE A 99 -11.99 -6.90 -20.11
CA ILE A 99 -13.31 -7.46 -20.42
C ILE A 99 -13.95 -8.16 -19.20
N HIS A 100 -13.15 -8.89 -18.43
CA HIS A 100 -13.62 -9.67 -17.26
C HIS A 100 -13.58 -8.88 -15.97
N GLY A 101 -12.75 -7.84 -15.88
CA GLY A 101 -12.47 -7.08 -14.67
C GLY A 101 -11.44 -7.78 -13.78
N GLY A 102 -11.13 -7.14 -12.66
CA GLY A 102 -10.21 -7.67 -11.65
C GLY A 102 -8.76 -7.20 -11.82
N ASP A 103 -7.89 -7.72 -10.97
CA ASP A 103 -6.46 -7.40 -10.93
C ASP A 103 -5.64 -8.50 -11.58
N LEU A 104 -4.88 -8.14 -12.61
CA LEU A 104 -3.95 -9.03 -13.28
C LEU A 104 -2.59 -8.99 -12.57
N ILE A 105 -2.19 -10.11 -11.98
CA ILE A 105 -0.97 -10.22 -11.18
C ILE A 105 -0.01 -11.20 -11.83
N PHE A 106 1.25 -10.78 -11.95
CA PHE A 106 2.33 -11.59 -12.52
C PHE A 106 3.28 -12.04 -11.41
N ASP A 107 3.32 -13.34 -11.15
CA ASP A 107 4.34 -13.96 -10.29
C ASP A 107 5.55 -14.32 -11.17
N CYS A 108 6.50 -13.41 -11.24
CA CYS A 108 7.69 -13.58 -12.09
C CYS A 108 8.63 -14.70 -11.58
N ALA A 109 8.60 -15.02 -10.30
CA ALA A 109 9.43 -16.08 -9.72
C ALA A 109 8.94 -17.47 -10.12
N ASN A 110 7.62 -17.68 -10.11
CA ASN A 110 6.99 -18.96 -10.44
C ASN A 110 6.44 -19.00 -11.88
N ARG A 111 6.52 -17.90 -12.62
CA ARG A 111 5.96 -17.73 -13.98
C ARG A 111 4.47 -18.04 -14.05
N LEU A 112 3.72 -17.50 -13.09
CA LEU A 112 2.27 -17.63 -13.03
C LEU A 112 1.60 -16.28 -13.29
N VAL A 113 0.46 -16.33 -13.94
CA VAL A 113 -0.41 -15.16 -14.16
C VAL A 113 -1.73 -15.41 -13.45
N HIS A 114 -2.07 -14.53 -12.51
CA HIS A 114 -3.32 -14.60 -11.75
C HIS A 114 -4.27 -13.50 -12.20
N LEU A 115 -5.57 -13.78 -12.17
CA LEU A 115 -6.61 -12.76 -12.31
C LEU A 115 -7.53 -12.84 -11.10
N LEU A 116 -7.40 -11.85 -10.22
CA LEU A 116 -8.09 -11.81 -8.94
C LEU A 116 -9.16 -10.71 -8.96
N THR A 117 -10.31 -10.98 -8.37
CA THR A 117 -11.35 -9.95 -8.21
C THR A 117 -10.80 -8.74 -7.46
N PHE A 118 -9.92 -9.01 -6.51
CA PHE A 118 -9.19 -8.02 -5.74
C PHE A 118 -7.88 -8.64 -5.21
N SER A 119 -6.75 -7.96 -5.36
CA SER A 119 -5.42 -8.50 -5.03
C SER A 119 -4.82 -8.00 -3.72
N GLY A 120 -5.49 -7.10 -3.02
CA GLY A 120 -4.98 -6.50 -1.78
C GLY A 120 -5.69 -7.00 -0.54
N ASN A 121 -5.18 -6.60 0.62
CA ASN A 121 -5.76 -6.85 1.93
C ASN A 121 -6.04 -5.50 2.63
N ASP A 122 -6.97 -5.50 3.57
CA ASP A 122 -7.17 -4.39 4.51
C ASP A 122 -6.56 -4.81 5.86
N ASN A 123 -5.29 -4.55 6.03
CA ASN A 123 -4.55 -4.88 7.26
C ASN A 123 -4.64 -3.77 8.32
N GLY A 124 -5.45 -2.72 8.07
CA GLY A 124 -5.61 -1.60 8.99
C GLY A 124 -4.42 -0.65 9.03
N VAL A 125 -3.55 -0.67 8.03
CA VAL A 125 -2.39 0.24 7.96
C VAL A 125 -2.86 1.68 7.84
N LEU A 126 -2.32 2.54 8.71
CA LEU A 126 -2.64 3.96 8.79
C LEU A 126 -1.41 4.81 8.45
N PHE A 127 -1.52 5.59 7.38
CA PHE A 127 -0.58 6.66 7.06
C PHE A 127 -1.03 7.96 7.70
N CYS A 128 -0.19 8.52 8.59
CA CYS A 128 -0.43 9.83 9.16
C CYS A 128 0.87 10.60 9.38
N TYR A 129 0.76 11.93 9.35
CA TYR A 129 1.88 12.82 9.58
C TYR A 129 2.51 12.55 10.96
N ARG A 130 3.84 12.60 11.04
CA ARG A 130 4.66 12.28 12.23
C ARG A 130 4.67 10.81 12.68
N LYS A 131 4.03 9.90 11.96
CA LYS A 131 4.18 8.46 12.19
C LYS A 131 5.02 7.81 11.07
N ASN A 132 4.46 7.74 9.88
CA ASN A 132 5.03 7.05 8.74
C ASN A 132 4.81 7.81 7.41
N MET A 133 4.26 9.01 7.48
CA MET A 133 4.05 9.89 6.33
C MET A 133 4.83 11.19 6.53
N LYS A 134 5.70 11.51 5.57
CA LYS A 134 6.49 12.75 5.53
C LYS A 134 5.72 13.88 4.86
N SER A 135 5.16 13.58 3.71
CA SER A 135 4.42 14.55 2.90
C SER A 135 3.31 13.85 2.13
N ILE A 136 2.29 14.61 1.77
CA ILE A 136 1.18 14.14 0.95
C ILE A 136 0.79 15.22 -0.05
N GLN A 137 0.52 14.81 -1.29
CA GLN A 137 -0.09 15.63 -2.33
C GLN A 137 -1.41 14.99 -2.74
N ARG A 138 -2.51 15.73 -2.64
CA ARG A 138 -3.80 15.33 -3.17
C ARG A 138 -3.99 15.92 -4.57
N VAL A 139 -4.27 15.07 -5.53
CA VAL A 139 -4.56 15.45 -6.92
C VAL A 139 -6.03 15.11 -7.22
N VAL A 140 -6.79 16.10 -7.63
CA VAL A 140 -8.18 15.93 -8.08
C VAL A 140 -8.20 16.26 -9.57
N ASP A 141 -8.45 15.28 -10.41
CA ASP A 141 -8.43 15.43 -11.87
C ASP A 141 -9.83 15.22 -12.45
N THR A 142 -10.36 16.28 -13.05
CA THR A 142 -11.68 16.30 -13.71
C THR A 142 -11.56 16.27 -15.23
N ARG A 143 -10.36 16.19 -15.81
CA ARG A 143 -10.17 16.22 -17.28
C ARG A 143 -10.79 15.02 -17.96
N GLY A 144 -10.77 13.85 -17.29
CA GLY A 144 -11.37 12.62 -17.75
C GLY A 144 -12.82 12.40 -17.32
N LEU A 145 -13.48 13.42 -16.75
CA LEU A 145 -14.86 13.32 -16.29
C LEU A 145 -15.81 13.21 -17.50
N VAL A 146 -16.63 12.17 -17.50
CA VAL A 146 -17.63 11.87 -18.54
C VAL A 146 -18.97 11.61 -17.85
N THR A 147 -20.03 12.32 -18.27
CA THR A 147 -21.37 12.12 -17.72
C THR A 147 -22.31 11.41 -18.67
N ARG A 148 -21.93 11.26 -19.95
CA ARG A 148 -22.69 10.49 -20.94
C ARG A 148 -21.73 9.70 -21.82
N LEU A 149 -21.89 8.38 -21.84
CA LEU A 149 -21.01 7.45 -22.52
C LEU A 149 -21.77 6.66 -23.58
N TYR A 150 -21.34 6.77 -24.83
CA TYR A 150 -21.77 5.94 -25.94
C TYR A 150 -20.83 4.74 -26.07
N ALA A 151 -21.36 3.60 -26.53
CA ALA A 151 -20.53 2.45 -26.83
C ALA A 151 -20.99 1.77 -28.13
N TYR A 152 -20.00 1.34 -28.89
CA TYR A 152 -20.24 0.66 -30.19
C TYR A 152 -19.51 -0.69 -30.18
N GLY A 153 -20.31 -1.76 -30.32
CA GLY A 153 -19.82 -3.13 -30.41
C GLY A 153 -19.42 -3.54 -31.83
N LYS A 154 -19.22 -4.85 -32.02
CA LYS A 154 -18.87 -5.42 -33.32
C LYS A 154 -19.92 -5.03 -34.40
N ASP A 155 -19.45 -4.71 -35.58
CA ASP A 155 -20.29 -4.32 -36.74
C ASP A 155 -21.24 -3.14 -36.46
N GLY A 156 -20.87 -2.23 -35.52
CA GLY A 156 -21.67 -1.07 -35.16
C GLY A 156 -22.85 -1.40 -34.25
N MET A 157 -22.85 -2.54 -33.58
CA MET A 157 -23.85 -2.93 -32.62
C MET A 157 -24.01 -1.87 -31.51
N THR A 158 -25.26 -1.50 -31.18
CA THR A 158 -25.59 -0.67 -30.04
C THR A 158 -26.48 -1.43 -29.08
N PHE A 159 -26.64 -0.92 -27.86
CA PHE A 159 -27.58 -1.48 -26.89
C PHE A 159 -28.94 -0.73 -26.83
N ALA A 160 -29.26 0.08 -27.84
CA ALA A 160 -30.48 0.89 -27.85
C ALA A 160 -31.74 0.04 -27.68
N SER A 161 -31.80 -1.14 -28.32
CA SER A 161 -32.96 -2.05 -28.25
C SER A 161 -33.29 -2.54 -26.84
N ILE A 162 -32.32 -2.58 -25.95
CA ILE A 162 -32.47 -3.06 -24.56
C ILE A 162 -32.34 -1.94 -23.53
N ASN A 163 -32.07 -0.69 -23.96
CA ASN A 163 -31.87 0.48 -23.11
C ASN A 163 -32.89 1.60 -23.42
N GLY A 164 -34.15 1.22 -23.68
CA GLY A 164 -35.22 2.18 -23.93
C GLY A 164 -35.02 3.09 -25.12
N GLY A 165 -34.34 2.61 -26.18
CA GLY A 165 -34.03 3.36 -27.40
C GLY A 165 -32.82 4.28 -27.31
N LYS A 166 -32.12 4.31 -26.18
CA LYS A 166 -30.94 5.16 -25.97
C LYS A 166 -29.65 4.39 -26.29
N GLU A 167 -28.80 4.97 -27.13
CA GLU A 167 -27.47 4.44 -27.47
C GLU A 167 -26.37 4.83 -26.49
N TYR A 168 -26.74 5.43 -25.35
CA TYR A 168 -25.84 5.91 -24.32
C TYR A 168 -26.35 5.56 -22.92
N VAL A 169 -25.41 5.51 -21.98
CA VAL A 169 -25.67 5.58 -20.54
C VAL A 169 -25.30 6.95 -20.01
N GLN A 170 -25.93 7.40 -18.93
CA GLN A 170 -25.71 8.74 -18.37
C GLN A 170 -25.75 8.71 -16.85
N ASP A 171 -24.78 9.40 -16.26
CA ASP A 171 -24.70 9.71 -14.83
C ASP A 171 -24.32 11.17 -14.63
N THR A 172 -25.16 11.93 -13.95
CA THR A 172 -24.97 13.35 -13.63
C THR A 172 -24.90 13.59 -12.12
N SER A 173 -24.59 12.57 -11.35
CA SER A 173 -24.54 12.66 -9.88
C SER A 173 -23.49 13.64 -9.34
N TYR A 174 -22.39 13.80 -10.06
CA TYR A 174 -21.32 14.73 -9.68
C TYR A 174 -21.49 16.13 -10.28
N THR A 175 -21.98 16.23 -11.52
CA THR A 175 -22.17 17.53 -12.23
C THR A 175 -23.33 17.44 -13.21
N ASP A 176 -24.09 18.50 -13.32
CA ASP A 176 -25.18 18.64 -14.30
C ASP A 176 -24.68 18.86 -15.74
N GLU A 177 -23.38 19.13 -15.92
CA GLU A 177 -22.80 19.32 -17.25
C GLU A 177 -22.78 18.00 -18.03
N ILE A 178 -23.25 18.04 -19.27
CA ILE A 178 -23.21 16.89 -20.17
C ILE A 178 -21.86 16.84 -20.87
N ARG A 179 -21.01 15.91 -20.42
CA ARG A 179 -19.70 15.60 -20.97
C ARG A 179 -19.76 14.25 -21.68
N ILE A 180 -19.63 14.28 -23.00
CA ILE A 180 -19.84 13.10 -23.86
C ILE A 180 -18.51 12.46 -24.19
N SER A 181 -18.47 11.12 -24.12
CA SER A 181 -17.39 10.32 -24.67
C SER A 181 -17.94 9.08 -25.35
N THR A 182 -17.05 8.39 -26.08
CA THR A 182 -17.34 7.16 -26.79
C THR A 182 -16.39 6.07 -26.34
N LEU A 183 -16.94 4.88 -26.07
CA LEU A 183 -16.18 3.70 -25.70
C LEU A 183 -16.14 2.75 -26.90
N ASP A 184 -14.95 2.35 -27.30
CA ASP A 184 -14.77 1.30 -28.29
C ASP A 184 -15.03 -0.08 -27.64
N CYS A 185 -16.12 -0.70 -28.05
CA CYS A 185 -16.54 -2.02 -27.61
C CYS A 185 -16.57 -3.02 -28.79
N SER A 186 -15.76 -2.79 -29.83
CA SER A 186 -15.73 -3.62 -31.05
C SER A 186 -15.52 -5.12 -30.79
N ASN A 187 -14.97 -5.49 -29.65
CA ASN A 187 -14.80 -6.87 -29.22
C ASN A 187 -16.07 -7.52 -28.65
N PHE A 188 -17.11 -6.72 -28.35
CA PHE A 188 -18.35 -7.24 -27.80
C PHE A 188 -19.33 -7.62 -28.90
N THR A 189 -19.92 -8.82 -28.78
CA THR A 189 -20.94 -9.35 -29.70
C THR A 189 -22.31 -9.49 -29.04
N ASN A 190 -22.40 -9.22 -27.73
CA ASN A 190 -23.62 -9.30 -26.95
C ASN A 190 -23.99 -7.93 -26.37
N PRO A 191 -25.15 -7.34 -26.74
CA PRO A 191 -25.54 -6.01 -26.31
C PRO A 191 -25.79 -5.90 -24.79
N TYR A 192 -26.23 -6.97 -24.11
CA TYR A 192 -26.43 -6.97 -22.66
C TYR A 192 -25.11 -6.84 -21.92
N GLN A 193 -24.10 -7.60 -22.32
CA GLN A 193 -22.77 -7.53 -21.73
C GLN A 193 -22.09 -6.19 -22.01
N MET A 194 -22.29 -5.65 -23.20
CA MET A 194 -21.78 -4.33 -23.57
C MET A 194 -22.44 -3.23 -22.75
N LEU A 195 -23.75 -3.29 -22.49
CA LEU A 195 -24.45 -2.34 -21.64
C LEU A 195 -23.91 -2.37 -20.20
N GLU A 196 -23.80 -3.57 -19.60
CA GLU A 196 -23.23 -3.75 -18.26
C GLU A 196 -21.83 -3.18 -18.16
N TYR A 197 -20.97 -3.51 -19.13
CA TYR A 197 -19.60 -2.99 -19.16
C TYR A 197 -19.57 -1.46 -19.30
N THR A 198 -20.42 -0.88 -20.15
CA THR A 198 -20.49 0.57 -20.34
C THR A 198 -21.02 1.29 -19.09
N GLN A 199 -21.97 0.69 -18.37
CA GLN A 199 -22.45 1.21 -17.09
C GLN A 199 -21.35 1.23 -16.03
N ASN A 200 -20.62 0.15 -15.87
CA ASN A 200 -19.49 0.06 -14.93
C ASN A 200 -18.38 1.09 -15.27
N LYS A 201 -18.11 1.28 -16.57
CA LYS A 201 -17.13 2.30 -16.99
C LYS A 201 -17.65 3.72 -16.79
N LEU A 202 -18.93 3.97 -16.97
CA LEU A 202 -19.51 5.28 -16.68
C LEU A 202 -19.43 5.62 -15.18
N GLU A 203 -19.71 4.66 -14.29
CA GLU A 203 -19.58 4.85 -12.84
C GLU A 203 -18.15 5.29 -12.48
N GLU A 204 -17.14 4.72 -13.13
CA GLU A 204 -15.74 5.15 -12.95
C GLU A 204 -15.48 6.56 -13.50
N TYR A 205 -16.04 6.90 -14.68
CA TYR A 205 -15.76 8.16 -15.36
C TYR A 205 -16.62 9.33 -14.91
N ALA A 206 -17.78 9.07 -14.29
CA ALA A 206 -18.69 10.11 -13.81
C ALA A 206 -18.20 10.85 -12.56
N HIS A 207 -17.13 10.38 -11.96
CA HIS A 207 -16.52 11.00 -10.77
C HIS A 207 -15.10 11.49 -11.06
N PRO A 208 -14.65 12.57 -10.39
CA PRO A 208 -13.26 13.02 -10.48
C PRO A 208 -12.30 11.93 -10.05
N ARG A 209 -11.18 11.82 -10.74
CA ARG A 209 -10.09 10.96 -10.29
C ARG A 209 -9.37 11.64 -9.13
N ILE A 210 -9.43 11.03 -7.96
CA ILE A 210 -8.70 11.51 -6.79
C ILE A 210 -7.55 10.54 -6.54
N SER A 211 -6.34 11.06 -6.59
CA SER A 211 -5.14 10.33 -6.23
C SER A 211 -4.36 11.08 -5.14
N TYR A 212 -3.65 10.31 -4.34
CA TYR A 212 -2.78 10.82 -3.30
C TYR A 212 -1.38 10.30 -3.59
N VAL A 213 -0.42 11.21 -3.70
CA VAL A 213 1.00 10.86 -3.79
C VAL A 213 1.62 11.23 -2.46
N LEU A 214 2.21 10.27 -1.78
CA LEU A 214 2.79 10.48 -0.47
C LEU A 214 4.20 9.90 -0.38
N SER A 215 5.06 10.58 0.36
CA SER A 215 6.33 10.05 0.81
C SER A 215 6.09 9.30 2.12
N ALA A 216 6.32 8.00 2.10
CA ALA A 216 6.05 7.11 3.21
C ALA A 216 7.31 6.40 3.67
N MET A 217 7.31 6.09 4.95
CA MET A 217 8.29 5.22 5.57
C MET A 217 7.70 3.82 5.71
N ASP A 218 8.43 2.83 5.23
CA ASP A 218 8.08 1.44 5.49
C ASP A 218 8.53 1.06 6.90
N LEU A 219 7.59 1.10 7.84
CA LEU A 219 7.88 0.75 9.24
C LEU A 219 8.05 -0.76 9.43
N SER A 220 7.55 -1.60 8.53
CA SER A 220 7.62 -3.05 8.66
C SER A 220 9.04 -3.60 8.67
N VAL A 221 10.01 -2.82 8.17
CA VAL A 221 11.44 -3.16 8.24
C VAL A 221 12.05 -2.99 9.63
N LEU A 222 11.31 -2.41 10.56
CA LEU A 222 11.72 -2.20 11.95
C LEU A 222 11.15 -3.31 12.83
N THR A 223 11.98 -3.84 13.72
CA THR A 223 11.54 -4.89 14.67
C THR A 223 10.40 -4.41 15.55
N GLY A 224 9.31 -5.17 15.57
CA GLY A 224 8.10 -4.86 16.34
C GLY A 224 7.04 -4.07 15.57
N TYR A 225 7.32 -3.71 14.31
CA TYR A 225 6.39 -3.00 13.42
C TYR A 225 5.97 -3.84 12.21
N GLU A 226 6.16 -5.15 12.26
CA GLU A 226 5.83 -6.07 11.16
C GLU A 226 4.34 -6.00 10.77
N HIS A 227 3.49 -5.61 11.72
CA HIS A 227 2.05 -5.41 11.50
C HIS A 227 1.72 -4.17 10.65
N GLU A 228 2.67 -3.26 10.47
CA GLU A 228 2.54 -2.10 9.57
C GLU A 228 2.94 -2.42 8.13
N ALA A 229 3.16 -3.71 7.82
CA ALA A 229 3.47 -4.14 6.47
C ALA A 229 2.31 -3.87 5.52
N TRP A 230 2.64 -3.37 4.35
CA TRP A 230 1.72 -3.09 3.27
C TRP A 230 2.32 -3.52 1.92
N ALA A 231 1.47 -3.82 0.98
CA ALA A 231 1.84 -4.24 -0.36
C ALA A 231 1.08 -3.46 -1.44
N LEU A 232 1.54 -3.60 -2.68
CA LEU A 232 0.81 -3.09 -3.83
C LEU A 232 -0.57 -3.76 -3.89
N GLY A 233 -1.62 -2.97 -4.05
CA GLY A 233 -3.00 -3.45 -4.05
C GLY A 233 -3.71 -3.35 -2.71
N ASP A 234 -2.99 -3.23 -1.58
CA ASP A 234 -3.61 -3.17 -0.25
C ASP A 234 -4.45 -1.91 -0.04
N ILE A 235 -5.47 -2.05 0.79
CA ILE A 235 -6.25 -0.94 1.31
C ILE A 235 -5.56 -0.37 2.53
N VAL A 236 -5.35 0.93 2.51
CA VAL A 236 -4.74 1.69 3.59
C VAL A 236 -5.60 2.89 3.96
N THR A 237 -5.48 3.36 5.19
CA THR A 237 -6.12 4.60 5.64
C THR A 237 -5.10 5.72 5.61
N VAL A 238 -5.48 6.87 5.08
CA VAL A 238 -4.68 8.10 5.14
C VAL A 238 -5.42 9.10 6.01
N ASP A 239 -4.74 9.61 7.03
CA ASP A 239 -5.29 10.62 7.93
C ASP A 239 -4.35 11.83 8.00
N ASP A 240 -4.86 12.98 7.55
CA ASP A 240 -4.14 14.25 7.59
C ASP A 240 -5.09 15.36 8.05
N LYS A 241 -4.80 15.92 9.23
CA LYS A 241 -5.65 16.93 9.88
C LYS A 241 -5.63 18.27 9.17
N ASP A 242 -4.49 18.65 8.59
CA ASP A 242 -4.32 19.94 7.93
C ASP A 242 -5.08 19.98 6.61
N LEU A 243 -5.16 18.84 5.92
CA LEU A 243 -5.96 18.68 4.72
C LEU A 243 -7.42 18.28 5.00
N ASN A 244 -7.80 18.13 6.28
CA ASN A 244 -9.10 17.57 6.69
C ASN A 244 -9.41 16.26 5.93
N LEU A 245 -8.45 15.37 5.89
CA LEU A 245 -8.48 14.15 5.12
C LEU A 245 -8.47 12.95 6.06
N SER A 246 -9.48 12.09 5.95
CA SER A 246 -9.49 10.76 6.56
C SER A 246 -10.16 9.82 5.57
N VAL A 247 -9.38 9.04 4.82
CA VAL A 247 -9.89 8.26 3.69
C VAL A 247 -9.24 6.88 3.64
N LYS A 248 -10.07 5.87 3.37
CA LYS A 248 -9.58 4.55 2.95
C LYS A 248 -9.33 4.58 1.44
N THR A 249 -8.16 4.11 1.04
CA THR A 249 -7.70 4.19 -0.33
C THR A 249 -6.80 2.99 -0.64
N ARG A 250 -6.52 2.74 -1.91
CA ARG A 250 -5.74 1.60 -2.37
C ARG A 250 -4.35 2.03 -2.80
N VAL A 251 -3.33 1.25 -2.47
CA VAL A 251 -1.97 1.41 -2.99
C VAL A 251 -1.93 0.93 -4.44
N VAL A 252 -1.81 1.87 -5.39
CA VAL A 252 -1.85 1.54 -6.82
C VAL A 252 -0.47 1.59 -7.48
N ARG A 253 0.49 2.30 -6.88
CA ARG A 253 1.87 2.35 -7.35
C ARG A 253 2.83 2.56 -6.18
N ARG A 254 4.04 2.03 -6.32
CA ARG A 254 5.11 2.12 -5.32
C ARG A 254 6.44 2.36 -6.01
N GLN A 255 7.16 3.36 -5.56
CA GLN A 255 8.59 3.54 -5.84
C GLN A 255 9.35 3.24 -4.56
N TYR A 256 10.01 2.11 -4.52
CA TYR A 256 10.67 1.59 -3.32
C TYR A 256 12.18 1.66 -3.47
N ASN A 257 12.83 2.31 -2.50
CA ASN A 257 14.29 2.35 -2.44
C ASN A 257 14.80 1.25 -1.49
N LEU A 258 15.47 0.24 -2.04
CA LEU A 258 15.98 -0.89 -1.27
C LEU A 258 17.07 -0.52 -0.26
N GLN A 259 17.84 0.54 -0.55
CA GLN A 259 18.89 1.02 0.33
C GLN A 259 18.34 1.99 1.39
N GLU A 260 17.27 2.69 1.05
CA GLU A 260 16.61 3.70 1.87
C GLU A 260 15.11 3.43 1.96
N PRO A 261 14.66 2.37 2.64
CA PRO A 261 13.24 1.99 2.72
C PRO A 261 12.34 3.09 3.30
N TRP A 262 12.94 3.99 4.08
CA TRP A 262 12.26 5.16 4.65
C TRP A 262 12.00 6.27 3.62
N ASN A 263 12.51 6.15 2.40
CA ASN A 263 12.31 7.10 1.31
C ASN A 263 11.48 6.44 0.19
N THR A 264 10.32 5.93 0.54
CA THR A 264 9.39 5.28 -0.37
C THR A 264 8.32 6.26 -0.81
N VAL A 265 8.01 6.29 -2.10
CA VAL A 265 6.92 7.11 -2.66
C VAL A 265 5.78 6.19 -3.08
N LEU A 266 4.56 6.54 -2.65
CA LEU A 266 3.35 5.80 -2.93
C LEU A 266 2.35 6.66 -3.72
N GLU A 267 1.69 6.05 -4.70
CA GLU A 267 0.44 6.57 -5.24
C GLU A 267 -0.71 5.74 -4.71
N LEU A 268 -1.68 6.44 -4.15
CA LEU A 268 -2.92 5.86 -3.65
C LEU A 268 -4.09 6.40 -4.48
N SER A 269 -5.10 5.58 -4.74
CA SER A 269 -6.28 5.99 -5.49
C SER A 269 -7.56 5.52 -4.83
N THR A 270 -8.56 6.38 -4.79
CA THR A 270 -9.91 6.03 -4.32
C THR A 270 -10.72 5.30 -5.38
N THR A 271 -10.39 5.50 -6.67
CA THR A 271 -10.95 4.69 -7.75
C THR A 271 -10.21 3.36 -7.84
N LEU A 272 -10.93 2.28 -8.10
CA LEU A 272 -10.35 0.97 -8.42
C LEU A 272 -9.63 1.08 -9.77
N ARG A 273 -8.40 1.63 -9.75
CA ARG A 273 -7.55 1.64 -10.93
C ARG A 273 -6.98 0.25 -11.15
N GLU A 274 -6.92 -0.14 -12.40
CA GLU A 274 -6.14 -1.30 -12.78
C GLU A 274 -4.68 -1.07 -12.41
N LEU A 275 -4.08 -2.03 -11.73
CA LEU A 275 -2.65 -1.99 -11.42
C LEU A 275 -1.88 -1.94 -12.75
N GLY A 276 -1.07 -0.90 -12.93
CA GLY A 276 -0.26 -0.71 -14.15
C GLY A 276 -0.61 0.52 -14.99
N ASP A 277 -1.70 1.24 -14.69
CA ASP A 277 -1.96 2.53 -15.30
C ASP A 277 -0.92 3.56 -14.83
N SER A 278 -0.10 4.07 -15.73
CA SER A 278 0.83 5.15 -15.43
C SER A 278 0.17 6.51 -15.63
N SER A 279 0.43 7.43 -14.72
CA SER A 279 -0.04 8.81 -14.80
C SER A 279 1.18 9.73 -14.96
N ALA A 280 1.17 10.60 -15.97
CA ALA A 280 2.21 11.62 -16.14
C ALA A 280 2.32 12.58 -14.93
N GLN A 281 1.27 12.65 -14.12
CA GLN A 281 1.25 13.42 -12.86
C GLN A 281 1.99 12.69 -11.75
N TRP A 282 1.92 11.35 -11.72
CA TRP A 282 2.74 10.55 -10.81
C TRP A 282 4.22 10.83 -11.03
N ASP A 283 4.70 10.73 -12.28
CA ASP A 283 6.12 10.86 -12.57
C ASP A 283 6.64 12.21 -12.08
N LYS A 284 5.90 13.31 -12.34
CA LYS A 284 6.24 14.63 -11.83
C LYS A 284 6.17 14.75 -10.31
N ALA A 285 5.10 14.23 -9.70
CA ALA A 285 4.93 14.30 -8.26
C ALA A 285 5.95 13.42 -7.53
N ALA A 286 6.24 12.23 -8.06
CA ALA A 286 7.25 11.33 -7.52
C ALA A 286 8.65 11.95 -7.58
N ASP A 287 9.02 12.61 -8.70
CA ASP A 287 10.29 13.31 -8.84
C ASP A 287 10.43 14.47 -7.85
N VAL A 288 9.37 15.27 -7.68
CA VAL A 288 9.34 16.36 -6.70
C VAL A 288 9.49 15.83 -5.28
N LEU A 289 8.73 14.80 -4.90
CA LEU A 289 8.78 14.22 -3.56
C LEU A 289 10.10 13.49 -3.29
N ALA A 290 10.65 12.80 -4.27
CA ALA A 290 11.94 12.12 -4.14
C ALA A 290 13.13 13.11 -4.09
N SER A 291 13.00 14.28 -4.72
CA SER A 291 14.05 15.33 -4.72
C SER A 291 13.97 16.26 -3.50
N THR A 292 12.86 16.25 -2.77
CA THR A 292 12.64 17.12 -1.62
C THR A 292 13.16 16.44 -0.36
N ASP A 293 14.29 16.92 0.16
CA ASP A 293 14.92 16.50 1.42
C ASP A 293 14.99 14.99 1.67
N VAL A 294 16.13 14.42 1.46
CA VAL A 294 16.43 13.05 1.89
C VAL A 294 16.32 12.99 3.42
N ILE A 295 15.31 12.32 3.95
CA ILE A 295 15.29 11.97 5.36
C ILE A 295 16.52 11.07 5.61
N ASP A 296 17.46 11.53 6.41
CA ASP A 296 18.57 10.69 6.79
C ASP A 296 18.11 9.63 7.84
N ARG A 297 18.96 8.65 8.08
CA ARG A 297 18.67 7.57 9.04
C ARG A 297 18.45 8.11 10.46
N GLN A 298 18.98 9.29 10.77
CA GLN A 298 18.83 9.93 12.07
C GLN A 298 17.45 10.57 12.21
N GLU A 299 16.97 11.25 11.17
CA GLU A 299 15.61 11.83 11.14
C GLU A 299 14.53 10.76 11.20
N VAL A 300 14.74 9.58 10.60
CA VAL A 300 13.86 8.41 10.76
C VAL A 300 13.73 8.00 12.22
N LYS A 301 14.85 7.91 12.94
CA LYS A 301 14.84 7.62 14.39
C LYS A 301 14.10 8.69 15.19
N ASP A 302 14.08 9.92 14.67
CA ASP A 302 13.44 11.05 15.31
C ASP A 302 11.94 11.11 15.06
N LEU A 303 11.47 10.58 13.93
CA LEU A 303 10.05 10.54 13.55
C LEU A 303 9.31 9.33 14.11
N VAL A 304 9.99 8.21 14.28
CA VAL A 304 9.39 7.00 14.87
C VAL A 304 9.47 7.12 16.37
N PRO A 305 8.35 7.04 17.11
CA PRO A 305 8.40 6.91 18.56
C PRO A 305 9.09 5.58 18.91
N PHE A 306 10.41 5.63 19.00
CA PHE A 306 11.19 4.47 19.38
C PHE A 306 10.98 4.21 20.87
N ASN A 307 10.45 3.05 21.19
CA ASN A 307 10.34 2.65 22.59
C ASN A 307 11.72 2.28 23.13
N HIS A 308 12.32 3.19 23.90
CA HIS A 308 13.62 2.98 24.52
C HIS A 308 13.58 1.91 25.63
N LEU A 309 12.39 1.59 26.15
CA LEU A 309 12.22 0.58 27.18
C LEU A 309 12.20 -0.83 26.57
N ARG A 310 13.17 -1.65 26.94
CA ARG A 310 13.19 -3.07 26.57
C ARG A 310 12.17 -3.83 27.39
N ASN A 311 11.50 -4.80 26.75
CA ASN A 311 10.50 -5.64 27.42
C ASN A 311 9.42 -4.82 28.17
N SER A 312 8.94 -3.75 27.55
CA SER A 312 7.94 -2.84 28.13
C SER A 312 6.57 -3.49 28.37
N ARG A 313 6.33 -4.66 27.81
CA ARG A 313 5.07 -5.43 27.91
C ARG A 313 5.16 -6.64 28.83
N GLY A 314 6.34 -6.95 29.36
CA GLY A 314 6.52 -8.11 30.22
C GLY A 314 6.58 -9.47 29.49
N ASP A 315 6.61 -9.50 28.16
CA ASP A 315 6.58 -10.74 27.36
C ASP A 315 7.80 -11.66 27.62
N SER A 316 8.90 -11.10 28.09
CA SER A 316 10.12 -11.82 28.50
C SER A 316 10.30 -11.87 30.03
N GLY A 317 9.21 -11.93 30.76
CA GLY A 317 9.25 -11.90 32.22
C GLY A 317 9.73 -10.55 32.77
N LEU A 318 10.61 -10.58 33.76
CA LEU A 318 11.22 -9.36 34.35
C LEU A 318 12.58 -9.02 33.70
N SER A 319 12.95 -9.66 32.59
CA SER A 319 14.21 -9.39 31.90
C SER A 319 14.35 -7.92 31.54
N TYR A 320 15.55 -7.37 31.70
CA TYR A 320 15.90 -5.97 31.48
C TYR A 320 15.39 -4.95 32.53
N TRP A 321 14.67 -5.40 33.54
CA TRP A 321 14.18 -4.55 34.63
C TRP A 321 14.92 -4.84 35.95
N VAL A 322 15.35 -3.79 36.64
CA VAL A 322 15.74 -3.87 38.03
C VAL A 322 14.45 -3.82 38.81
N ASN A 323 14.14 -4.89 39.50
CA ASN A 323 12.84 -5.11 40.13
C ASN A 323 12.91 -5.26 41.63
N SER A 324 11.98 -4.62 42.35
CA SER A 324 11.72 -4.79 43.75
C SER A 324 10.22 -4.89 44.01
N GLY A 325 9.70 -6.12 44.01
CA GLY A 325 8.32 -6.42 44.40
C GLY A 325 7.25 -6.36 43.30
N PHE A 326 7.64 -6.27 42.05
CA PHE A 326 6.74 -6.51 40.90
C PHE A 326 6.85 -7.96 40.42
N GLU A 327 5.78 -8.45 39.83
CA GLU A 327 5.69 -9.74 39.16
C GLU A 327 5.05 -9.59 37.78
N VAL A 328 5.11 -10.61 36.97
CA VAL A 328 4.50 -10.60 35.64
C VAL A 328 3.13 -11.26 35.69
N ASP A 329 2.09 -10.54 35.27
CA ASP A 329 0.78 -11.09 34.99
C ASP A 329 0.68 -11.42 33.52
N ALA A 330 0.63 -12.71 33.20
CA ALA A 330 0.56 -13.20 31.82
C ALA A 330 -0.87 -13.16 31.22
N THR A 331 -1.86 -12.71 31.98
CA THR A 331 -3.28 -12.76 31.59
C THR A 331 -3.91 -11.40 31.38
N ASN A 332 -3.37 -10.35 32.00
CA ASN A 332 -3.97 -9.02 32.02
C ASN A 332 -3.05 -7.95 31.40
N GLY A 333 -2.68 -8.15 30.14
CA GLY A 333 -1.91 -7.18 29.37
C GLY A 333 -2.77 -6.38 28.41
N VAL A 334 -2.26 -5.25 27.96
CA VAL A 334 -2.86 -4.49 26.86
C VAL A 334 -2.76 -5.31 25.58
N SER A 335 -3.86 -5.46 24.86
CA SER A 335 -3.92 -6.24 23.61
C SER A 335 -3.58 -7.74 23.79
N GLY A 336 -3.86 -8.33 24.94
CA GLY A 336 -3.66 -9.76 25.18
C GLY A 336 -2.22 -10.18 25.44
N THR A 337 -1.35 -9.24 25.75
CA THR A 337 0.04 -9.47 26.19
C THR A 337 0.13 -9.55 27.72
N ALA A 338 1.33 -9.79 28.24
CA ALA A 338 1.57 -9.74 29.67
C ALA A 338 1.63 -8.28 30.21
N SER A 339 1.56 -8.11 31.52
CA SER A 339 1.76 -6.85 32.22
C SER A 339 2.62 -7.02 33.48
N PHE A 340 3.08 -5.92 34.04
CA PHE A 340 3.75 -5.91 35.32
C PHE A 340 2.74 -5.59 36.40
N LYS A 341 2.69 -6.40 37.47
CA LYS A 341 1.77 -6.26 38.59
C LYS A 341 2.52 -6.10 39.90
N ALA A 342 2.04 -5.23 40.76
CA ALA A 342 2.48 -5.15 42.13
C ALA A 342 1.27 -5.04 43.06
N GLU A 343 1.29 -5.74 44.18
CA GLU A 343 0.29 -5.58 45.24
C GLU A 343 0.79 -4.58 46.25
N GLY A 344 -0.05 -3.61 46.60
CA GLY A 344 0.27 -2.60 47.60
C GLY A 344 0.45 -3.23 49.01
N GLU A 345 1.42 -2.74 49.75
CA GLU A 345 1.68 -3.16 51.12
C GLU A 345 2.08 -1.95 51.99
N ALA A 346 1.42 -1.78 53.11
CA ALA A 346 1.65 -0.63 53.94
C ALA A 346 3.10 -0.58 54.49
N GLY A 347 3.76 0.56 54.29
CA GLY A 347 5.14 0.79 54.70
C GLY A 347 6.21 0.18 53.81
N MET A 348 5.82 -0.44 52.68
CA MET A 348 6.74 -1.01 51.70
C MET A 348 6.77 -0.19 50.41
N THR A 349 7.96 -0.02 49.86
CA THR A 349 8.14 0.56 48.51
C THR A 349 8.43 -0.56 47.54
N LYS A 350 7.61 -0.67 46.49
CA LYS A 350 7.82 -1.57 45.36
C LYS A 350 8.15 -0.76 44.14
N SER A 351 9.16 -1.15 43.38
CA SER A 351 9.60 -0.42 42.19
C SER A 351 10.14 -1.35 41.13
N MET A 352 10.03 -0.93 39.89
CA MET A 352 10.76 -1.50 38.78
C MET A 352 11.39 -0.38 37.96
N MET A 353 12.63 -0.58 37.54
CA MET A 353 13.42 0.48 36.93
C MET A 353 14.19 -0.07 35.75
N GLN A 354 14.35 0.77 34.72
CA GLN A 354 15.24 0.53 33.62
C GLN A 354 16.01 1.80 33.27
N THR A 355 17.32 1.71 33.11
CA THR A 355 18.15 2.81 32.63
C THR A 355 18.19 2.76 31.11
N VAL A 356 17.91 3.87 30.48
CA VAL A 356 17.98 4.05 29.02
C VAL A 356 18.98 5.13 28.67
N TYR A 357 19.68 4.96 27.54
CA TYR A 357 20.68 5.92 27.03
C TYR A 357 20.17 6.46 25.69
N PRO A 358 19.19 7.37 25.70
CA PRO A 358 18.67 7.92 24.46
C PRO A 358 19.69 8.83 23.80
N ALA A 359 19.57 9.03 22.48
CA ALA A 359 20.34 10.03 21.78
C ALA A 359 20.03 11.43 22.36
N ASN A 360 21.03 12.32 22.39
CA ASN A 360 20.84 13.66 22.92
C ASN A 360 19.81 14.44 22.08
N ARG A 361 18.65 14.77 22.68
CA ARG A 361 17.50 15.39 22.01
C ARG A 361 16.79 16.37 22.93
N SER A 362 16.02 17.26 22.32
CA SER A 362 15.32 18.33 23.00
C SER A 362 14.06 17.88 23.76
N SER A 363 13.48 16.73 23.44
CA SER A 363 12.26 16.26 24.10
C SER A 363 12.07 14.74 24.04
N TYR A 364 11.53 14.17 25.13
CA TYR A 364 11.12 12.78 25.24
C TYR A 364 9.71 12.71 25.80
N THR A 365 8.94 11.73 25.35
CA THR A 365 7.60 11.44 25.88
C THR A 365 7.62 10.14 26.66
N PHE A 366 7.07 10.16 27.87
CA PHE A 366 6.83 8.98 28.68
C PHE A 366 5.34 8.68 28.69
N SER A 367 4.99 7.42 28.47
CA SER A 367 3.60 6.96 28.58
C SER A 367 3.56 5.57 29.19
N ALA A 368 2.53 5.31 29.99
CA ALA A 368 2.22 3.99 30.50
C ALA A 368 0.70 3.81 30.51
N GLN A 369 0.25 2.58 30.30
CA GLN A 369 -1.13 2.21 30.56
C GLN A 369 -1.18 1.50 31.91
N ILE A 370 -2.03 1.99 32.79
CA ILE A 370 -2.11 1.54 34.18
C ILE A 370 -3.55 1.21 34.49
N ALA A 371 -3.74 0.06 35.14
CA ALA A 371 -5.00 -0.32 35.75
C ALA A 371 -4.77 -0.53 37.27
N SER A 372 -5.73 -0.17 38.08
CA SER A 372 -5.71 -0.42 39.52
C SER A 372 -7.01 -1.08 39.95
N GLU A 373 -6.92 -1.95 40.96
CA GLU A 373 -8.05 -2.56 41.61
C GLU A 373 -7.89 -2.42 43.10
N ASN A 374 -8.91 -1.86 43.77
CA ASN A 374 -8.96 -1.67 45.21
C ASN A 374 -7.73 -0.90 45.79
N LEU A 375 -7.22 0.08 45.03
CA LEU A 375 -6.06 0.86 45.48
C LEU A 375 -6.48 1.85 46.56
N GLU A 376 -5.91 1.72 47.75
CA GLU A 376 -6.03 2.68 48.86
C GLU A 376 -4.68 3.35 49.08
N LYS A 377 -4.63 4.67 48.90
CA LYS A 377 -3.43 5.47 49.08
C LYS A 377 -3.34 5.99 50.53
N GLY A 378 -2.33 5.56 51.26
CA GLY A 378 -2.03 6.11 52.59
C GLY A 378 -1.63 7.59 52.52
N SER A 379 -1.67 8.29 53.65
CA SER A 379 -1.41 9.74 53.74
C SER A 379 -0.04 10.19 53.24
N ALA A 380 0.93 9.29 53.17
CA ALA A 380 2.27 9.53 52.61
C ALA A 380 2.58 8.57 51.45
N GLY A 381 1.57 7.82 50.96
CA GLY A 381 1.75 6.89 49.89
C GLY A 381 1.85 7.61 48.53
N GLN A 382 2.73 7.14 47.67
CA GLN A 382 2.86 7.62 46.28
C GLN A 382 2.74 6.43 45.35
N VAL A 383 1.97 6.62 44.26
CA VAL A 383 1.87 5.66 43.19
C VAL A 383 2.07 6.42 41.88
N GLY A 384 3.15 6.14 41.16
CA GLY A 384 3.46 6.95 40.00
C GLY A 384 4.66 6.47 39.20
N ILE A 385 5.05 7.29 38.29
CA ILE A 385 6.24 7.12 37.46
C ILE A 385 7.28 8.16 37.90
N GLU A 386 8.46 7.67 38.29
CA GLU A 386 9.60 8.50 38.55
C GLU A 386 10.56 8.48 37.38
N VAL A 387 10.98 9.64 36.89
CA VAL A 387 11.99 9.81 35.86
C VAL A 387 13.18 10.56 36.45
N VAL A 388 14.32 9.92 36.40
CA VAL A 388 15.59 10.52 36.84
C VAL A 388 16.41 10.82 35.59
N PHE A 389 16.70 12.10 35.35
CA PHE A 389 17.63 12.55 34.33
C PHE A 389 19.03 12.66 34.96
N GLU A 390 19.97 12.00 34.34
CA GLU A 390 21.38 12.12 34.66
C GLU A 390 22.08 12.82 33.50
N TYR A 391 22.66 13.98 33.75
CA TYR A 391 23.33 14.79 32.74
C TYR A 391 24.82 14.43 32.66
N GLU A 392 25.44 14.76 31.52
CA GLU A 392 26.87 14.49 31.28
C GLU A 392 27.80 15.16 32.28
N ASP A 393 27.39 16.24 32.93
CA ASP A 393 28.13 16.92 33.99
C ASP A 393 27.98 16.24 35.40
N GLY A 394 27.25 15.12 35.47
CA GLY A 394 26.99 14.38 36.69
C GLY A 394 25.87 14.96 37.53
N THR A 395 25.16 15.99 37.07
CA THR A 395 23.98 16.50 37.77
C THR A 395 22.77 15.60 37.51
N THR A 396 21.83 15.56 38.43
CA THR A 396 20.61 14.79 38.33
C THR A 396 19.38 15.65 38.52
N GLU A 397 18.32 15.40 37.73
CA GLU A 397 17.00 15.98 37.92
C GLU A 397 15.97 14.85 38.03
N THR A 398 15.11 14.90 39.06
CA THR A 398 14.06 13.91 39.25
C THR A 398 12.69 14.53 38.99
N ARG A 399 11.87 13.84 38.24
CA ARG A 399 10.45 14.18 38.02
C ARG A 399 9.59 13.00 38.43
N PHE A 400 8.57 13.27 39.23
CA PHE A 400 7.58 12.28 39.63
C PHE A 400 6.21 12.65 39.10
N ILE A 401 5.56 11.68 38.45
CA ILE A 401 4.20 11.80 37.95
C ILE A 401 3.32 10.95 38.82
N ASP A 402 2.55 11.59 39.71
CA ASP A 402 1.55 10.90 40.52
C ASP A 402 0.37 10.47 39.64
N LEU A 403 -0.02 9.21 39.76
CA LEU A 403 -1.03 8.59 38.89
C LEU A 403 -2.41 8.46 39.58
N PHE A 404 -2.49 8.73 40.88
CA PHE A 404 -3.71 8.63 41.68
C PHE A 404 -3.83 9.72 42.71
#